data_dc67dad693788a754d134cce57da48ed
#
_entry.id   dc67dad693788a754d134cce57da48ed
#
_cell.length_a   1.000
_cell.length_b   1.000
_cell.length_c   1.000
_cell.angle_alpha   90.00
_cell.angle_beta   90.00
_cell.angle_gamma   90.00
#
_symmetry.space_group_name_H-M   'P 1'
#
loop_
_entity.id
_entity.type
_entity.pdbx_description
1 polymer ?
#
loop_
_entity_poly.entity_id
_entity_poly.type
_entity_poly.pdbx_seq_one_letter_code
_entity_poly.pdbx_strand_id
1 'polypeptide(L)'
;AYERGNVLTFCWHYYNPVTGNNFYDTTQVVKHILPGGSRHETFKSDLKIIADFAHNAKNHAGELIPIIFRPWHEFDGNWFWRGRNHCTVEEFKELYRFTVTYLRDSLQVHNFLYAFSPDCGFTTEKEFLERYPGDEYVDVVGMDNYWDFRPDGGDTSLVVLKSRILTKYAKEHNKLSAITETGTQTRDSLWYSQLLNILYFEGVELNYLCTWSGFAPYKGHPAASDFYQFKEDSLILFADEAPDFYVLTK
;
A
#
# COMPACT_ATOMS: atom_id res chain seq x y z
N ALA A 1 -13.92 -6.83 -9.79
CA ALA A 1 -12.47 -6.84 -9.98
C ALA A 1 -11.96 -8.29 -10.00
N TYR A 2 -12.18 -9.08 -8.95
CA TYR A 2 -11.76 -10.49 -8.84
C TYR A 2 -12.13 -11.34 -10.07
N GLU A 3 -13.39 -11.32 -10.52
CA GLU A 3 -13.87 -12.06 -11.69
C GLU A 3 -13.18 -11.68 -13.02
N ARG A 4 -12.42 -10.60 -13.03
CA ARG A 4 -11.59 -10.16 -14.16
C ARG A 4 -10.12 -10.55 -13.99
N GLY A 5 -9.80 -11.41 -13.00
CA GLY A 5 -8.42 -11.78 -12.70
C GLY A 5 -7.60 -10.74 -11.92
N ASN A 6 -8.23 -9.63 -11.48
CA ASN A 6 -7.49 -8.57 -10.79
C ASN A 6 -7.17 -8.98 -9.35
N VAL A 7 -5.94 -8.72 -8.91
CA VAL A 7 -5.57 -8.75 -7.49
C VAL A 7 -6.18 -7.52 -6.80
N LEU A 8 -6.81 -7.76 -5.65
CA LEU A 8 -7.50 -6.72 -4.88
C LEU A 8 -6.55 -6.09 -3.86
N THR A 9 -6.47 -4.77 -3.84
CA THR A 9 -5.75 -4.02 -2.81
C THR A 9 -6.65 -2.96 -2.21
N PHE A 10 -6.65 -2.85 -0.88
CA PHE A 10 -7.45 -1.88 -0.14
C PHE A 10 -6.59 -1.12 0.86
N CYS A 11 -6.71 0.21 0.87
CA CYS A 11 -6.20 1.05 1.94
C CYS A 11 -7.35 1.48 2.87
N TRP A 12 -7.02 1.75 4.13
CA TRP A 12 -8.01 2.15 5.13
C TRP A 12 -7.82 3.60 5.56
N HIS A 13 -8.69 4.47 5.09
CA HIS A 13 -8.79 5.85 5.53
C HIS A 13 -9.68 5.94 6.77
N TYR A 14 -9.18 5.38 7.88
CA TYR A 14 -9.92 5.32 9.13
C TYR A 14 -10.12 6.72 9.74
N TYR A 15 -11.37 7.11 9.93
CA TYR A 15 -11.76 8.37 10.56
C TYR A 15 -11.22 8.43 11.98
N ASN A 16 -11.03 9.65 12.50
CA ASN A 16 -10.54 9.84 13.85
C ASN A 16 -11.57 9.33 14.87
N PRO A 17 -11.34 8.22 15.58
CA PRO A 17 -12.33 7.63 16.50
C PRO A 17 -12.46 8.39 17.83
N VAL A 18 -11.60 9.38 18.09
CA VAL A 18 -11.67 10.23 19.28
C VAL A 18 -12.62 11.39 19.05
N THR A 19 -12.53 12.04 17.91
CA THR A 19 -13.32 13.23 17.56
C THR A 19 -14.51 12.94 16.67
N GLY A 20 -14.49 11.84 15.92
CA GLY A 20 -15.49 11.51 14.89
C GLY A 20 -15.27 12.24 13.56
N ASN A 21 -14.22 13.07 13.44
CA ASN A 21 -13.88 13.77 12.23
C ASN A 21 -13.18 12.83 11.21
N ASN A 22 -12.88 13.35 10.03
CA ASN A 22 -12.20 12.58 8.99
C ASN A 22 -10.75 12.24 9.36
N PHE A 23 -10.07 11.47 8.53
CA PHE A 23 -8.72 10.97 8.74
C PHE A 23 -7.61 12.04 8.66
N TYR A 24 -7.92 13.25 8.21
CA TYR A 24 -7.02 14.42 8.24
C TYR A 24 -7.08 15.20 9.56
N ASP A 25 -8.00 14.88 10.47
CA ASP A 25 -8.00 15.45 11.81
C ASP A 25 -6.87 14.82 12.62
N THR A 26 -5.79 15.56 12.82
CA THR A 26 -4.56 15.11 13.48
C THR A 26 -4.62 15.14 15.01
N THR A 27 -5.79 15.38 15.61
CA THR A 27 -6.00 15.15 17.04
C THR A 27 -5.52 13.77 17.42
N GLN A 28 -4.75 13.67 18.50
CA GLN A 28 -4.06 12.45 18.89
C GLN A 28 -5.02 11.27 19.10
N VAL A 29 -4.75 10.17 18.42
CA VAL A 29 -5.58 8.96 18.38
C VAL A 29 -4.87 7.74 18.94
N VAL A 30 -3.63 7.47 18.50
CA VAL A 30 -3.02 6.14 18.65
C VAL A 30 -3.06 5.63 20.07
N LYS A 31 -2.63 6.40 21.06
CA LYS A 31 -2.67 6.01 22.48
C LYS A 31 -4.09 5.70 23.02
N HIS A 32 -5.13 6.26 22.38
CA HIS A 32 -6.52 6.05 22.79
C HIS A 32 -7.13 4.74 22.25
N ILE A 33 -6.58 4.23 21.15
CA ILE A 33 -7.07 2.99 20.49
C ILE A 33 -6.21 1.77 20.79
N LEU A 34 -4.99 1.95 21.30
CA LEU A 34 -4.14 0.86 21.80
C LEU A 34 -4.76 0.18 23.03
N PRO A 35 -4.32 -1.05 23.39
CA PRO A 35 -4.79 -1.75 24.59
C PRO A 35 -4.70 -0.87 25.84
N GLY A 36 -5.81 -0.79 26.58
CA GLY A 36 -5.94 0.11 27.74
C GLY A 36 -6.38 1.55 27.41
N GLY A 37 -6.41 1.94 26.17
CA GLY A 37 -6.86 3.25 25.73
C GLY A 37 -8.39 3.41 25.79
N SER A 38 -8.85 4.65 25.95
CA SER A 38 -10.26 5.00 26.14
C SER A 38 -11.19 4.68 24.95
N ARG A 39 -10.62 4.44 23.76
CA ARG A 39 -11.33 4.09 22.51
C ARG A 39 -10.94 2.71 21.98
N HIS A 40 -10.27 1.89 22.79
CA HIS A 40 -9.84 0.57 22.37
C HIS A 40 -11.00 -0.34 21.92
N GLU A 41 -12.09 -0.37 22.68
CA GLU A 41 -13.27 -1.18 22.30
C GLU A 41 -13.97 -0.66 21.06
N THR A 42 -13.98 0.67 20.84
CA THR A 42 -14.47 1.25 19.58
C THR A 42 -13.62 0.75 18.42
N PHE A 43 -12.29 0.82 18.53
CA PHE A 43 -11.36 0.34 17.51
C PHE A 43 -11.55 -1.15 17.19
N LYS A 44 -11.70 -1.99 18.21
CA LYS A 44 -12.02 -3.42 18.01
C LYS A 44 -13.34 -3.63 17.27
N SER A 45 -14.34 -2.82 17.56
CA SER A 45 -15.64 -2.89 16.87
C SER A 45 -15.52 -2.50 15.40
N ASP A 46 -14.68 -1.50 15.08
CA ASP A 46 -14.42 -1.09 13.70
C ASP A 46 -13.59 -2.13 12.94
N LEU A 47 -12.61 -2.76 13.59
CA LEU A 47 -11.88 -3.91 13.02
C LEU A 47 -12.78 -5.11 12.76
N LYS A 48 -13.85 -5.29 13.54
CA LYS A 48 -14.86 -6.31 13.26
C LYS A 48 -15.59 -6.07 11.94
N ILE A 49 -15.89 -4.81 11.60
CA ILE A 49 -16.49 -4.46 10.31
C ILE A 49 -15.58 -4.87 9.15
N ILE A 50 -14.25 -4.63 9.32
CA ILE A 50 -13.24 -5.07 8.35
C ILE A 50 -13.20 -6.60 8.24
N ALA A 51 -13.26 -7.31 9.37
CA ALA A 51 -13.28 -8.77 9.38
C ALA A 51 -14.55 -9.33 8.73
N ASP A 52 -15.71 -8.75 9.01
CA ASP A 52 -16.98 -9.15 8.39
C ASP A 52 -16.93 -8.96 6.87
N PHE A 53 -16.34 -7.85 6.38
CA PHE A 53 -16.09 -7.66 4.96
C PHE A 53 -15.19 -8.77 4.39
N ALA A 54 -14.07 -9.07 5.04
CA ALA A 54 -13.12 -10.09 4.59
C ALA A 54 -13.75 -11.49 4.51
N HIS A 55 -14.52 -11.88 5.51
CA HIS A 55 -15.25 -13.16 5.57
C HIS A 55 -16.36 -13.29 4.51
N ASN A 56 -16.91 -12.16 4.07
CA ASN A 56 -17.94 -12.12 3.02
C ASN A 56 -17.35 -11.95 1.62
N ALA A 57 -16.05 -11.63 1.49
CA ALA A 57 -15.36 -11.57 0.22
C ALA A 57 -15.11 -13.00 -0.30
N LYS A 58 -16.10 -13.57 -0.99
CA LYS A 58 -16.10 -14.94 -1.51
C LYS A 58 -16.35 -14.97 -3.01
N ASN A 59 -15.73 -15.93 -3.67
CA ASN A 59 -16.03 -16.25 -5.06
C ASN A 59 -17.33 -17.07 -5.16
N HIS A 60 -17.74 -17.43 -6.39
CA HIS A 60 -18.96 -18.22 -6.64
C HIS A 60 -18.91 -19.63 -6.05
N ALA A 61 -17.73 -20.17 -5.77
CA ALA A 61 -17.54 -21.46 -5.11
C ALA A 61 -17.60 -21.36 -3.57
N GLY A 62 -17.72 -20.15 -3.02
CA GLY A 62 -17.73 -19.90 -1.58
C GLY A 62 -16.33 -19.80 -0.96
N GLU A 63 -15.28 -19.80 -1.77
CA GLU A 63 -13.89 -19.66 -1.30
C GLU A 63 -13.56 -18.17 -1.03
N LEU A 64 -12.75 -17.94 0.01
CA LEU A 64 -12.32 -16.59 0.36
C LEU A 64 -11.41 -15.99 -0.71
N ILE A 65 -11.70 -14.76 -1.11
CA ILE A 65 -10.90 -13.99 -2.06
C ILE A 65 -9.71 -13.37 -1.34
N PRO A 66 -8.46 -13.63 -1.76
CA PRO A 66 -7.28 -12.95 -1.21
C PRO A 66 -7.31 -11.44 -1.48
N ILE A 67 -6.88 -10.66 -0.48
CA ILE A 67 -6.90 -9.20 -0.51
C ILE A 67 -5.59 -8.67 0.07
N ILE A 68 -4.92 -7.77 -0.63
CA ILE A 68 -3.81 -6.98 -0.07
C ILE A 68 -4.43 -5.85 0.75
N PHE A 69 -4.22 -5.88 2.05
CA PHE A 69 -4.76 -4.88 2.97
C PHE A 69 -3.64 -3.95 3.49
N ARG A 70 -3.81 -2.65 3.28
CA ARG A 70 -2.89 -1.59 3.70
C ARG A 70 -3.55 -0.72 4.79
N PRO A 71 -3.49 -1.15 6.07
CA PRO A 71 -4.26 -0.49 7.13
C PRO A 71 -3.78 0.94 7.45
N TRP A 72 -2.48 1.18 7.40
CA TRP A 72 -1.85 2.38 7.95
C TRP A 72 -0.81 2.99 6.99
N HIS A 73 -1.18 3.22 5.72
CA HIS A 73 -0.28 3.80 4.71
C HIS A 73 0.12 5.25 5.02
N GLU A 74 1.20 5.73 4.39
CA GLU A 74 1.70 7.11 4.46
C GLU A 74 1.93 7.65 5.88
N PHE A 75 2.37 6.79 6.79
CA PHE A 75 2.55 7.10 8.21
C PHE A 75 3.80 7.94 8.50
N ASP A 76 4.72 8.08 7.57
CA ASP A 76 5.91 8.93 7.66
C ASP A 76 5.64 10.39 7.25
N GLY A 77 4.47 10.67 6.65
CA GLY A 77 3.91 12.01 6.50
C GLY A 77 3.22 12.53 7.78
N ASN A 78 2.67 13.74 7.72
CA ASN A 78 2.00 14.39 8.87
C ASN A 78 0.54 14.76 8.61
N TRP A 79 -0.03 14.34 7.49
CA TRP A 79 -1.40 14.67 7.09
C TRP A 79 -2.46 13.76 7.70
N PHE A 80 -2.07 12.59 8.21
CA PHE A 80 -2.97 11.68 8.90
C PHE A 80 -2.69 11.65 10.41
N TRP A 81 -3.70 11.37 11.25
CA TRP A 81 -3.56 11.26 12.71
C TRP A 81 -2.56 10.18 13.16
N ARG A 82 -2.20 9.24 12.30
CA ARG A 82 -1.18 8.20 12.51
C ARG A 82 0.21 8.61 12.02
N GLY A 83 0.35 9.84 11.55
CA GLY A 83 1.58 10.34 10.96
C GLY A 83 2.74 10.48 11.95
N ARG A 84 3.93 10.77 11.39
CA ARG A 84 5.20 10.79 12.13
C ARG A 84 5.18 11.63 13.41
N ASN A 85 4.52 12.78 13.40
CA ASN A 85 4.48 13.69 14.55
C ASN A 85 3.27 13.47 15.49
N HIS A 86 2.39 12.52 15.19
CA HIS A 86 1.13 12.32 15.93
C HIS A 86 1.15 11.07 16.82
N CYS A 87 2.15 10.21 16.66
CA CYS A 87 2.41 9.08 17.54
C CYS A 87 3.91 8.75 17.54
N THR A 88 4.37 8.09 18.60
CA THR A 88 5.74 7.60 18.68
C THR A 88 5.96 6.41 17.74
N VAL A 89 7.22 6.07 17.49
CA VAL A 89 7.61 4.88 16.71
C VAL A 89 7.00 3.61 17.30
N GLU A 90 7.10 3.44 18.63
CA GLU A 90 6.60 2.24 19.30
C GLU A 90 5.07 2.18 19.31
N GLU A 91 4.37 3.30 19.52
CA GLU A 91 2.91 3.36 19.40
C GLU A 91 2.44 2.97 17.99
N PHE A 92 3.14 3.39 16.93
CA PHE A 92 2.79 3.00 15.57
C PHE A 92 3.02 1.49 15.33
N LYS A 93 4.17 0.96 15.78
CA LYS A 93 4.45 -0.49 15.69
C LYS A 93 3.42 -1.32 16.45
N GLU A 94 3.04 -0.88 17.65
CA GLU A 94 2.01 -1.53 18.43
C GLU A 94 0.64 -1.48 17.77
N LEU A 95 0.25 -0.34 17.18
CA LEU A 95 -0.97 -0.18 16.41
C LEU A 95 -1.01 -1.18 15.23
N TYR A 96 0.08 -1.27 14.48
CA TYR A 96 0.15 -2.17 13.33
C TYR A 96 0.06 -3.65 13.79
N ARG A 97 0.86 -4.03 14.77
CA ARG A 97 0.87 -5.38 15.34
C ARG A 97 -0.50 -5.78 15.90
N PHE A 98 -1.10 -4.91 16.69
CA PHE A 98 -2.44 -5.14 17.23
C PHE A 98 -3.47 -5.33 16.10
N THR A 99 -3.45 -4.49 15.07
CA THR A 99 -4.37 -4.61 13.93
C THR A 99 -4.26 -5.97 13.26
N VAL A 100 -3.03 -6.41 12.95
CA VAL A 100 -2.79 -7.71 12.30
C VAL A 100 -3.19 -8.87 13.20
N THR A 101 -2.72 -8.91 14.44
CA THR A 101 -3.01 -10.02 15.34
C THR A 101 -4.49 -10.10 15.68
N TYR A 102 -5.17 -8.97 15.85
CA TYR A 102 -6.59 -8.98 16.16
C TYR A 102 -7.42 -9.47 14.97
N LEU A 103 -7.13 -9.02 13.76
CA LEU A 103 -7.80 -9.50 12.54
C LEU A 103 -7.47 -10.97 12.27
N ARG A 104 -6.19 -11.33 12.20
CA ARG A 104 -5.72 -12.67 11.82
C ARG A 104 -6.05 -13.71 12.88
N ASP A 105 -5.67 -13.46 14.14
CA ASP A 105 -5.67 -14.46 15.19
C ASP A 105 -6.96 -14.46 16.03
N SER A 106 -7.53 -13.29 16.33
CA SER A 106 -8.75 -13.19 17.14
C SER A 106 -10.03 -13.27 16.29
N LEU A 107 -10.04 -12.59 15.14
CA LEU A 107 -11.19 -12.57 14.23
C LEU A 107 -11.08 -13.56 13.07
N GLN A 108 -10.00 -14.36 13.00
CA GLN A 108 -9.78 -15.44 12.02
C GLN A 108 -9.86 -14.99 10.55
N VAL A 109 -9.34 -13.80 10.26
CA VAL A 109 -9.23 -13.29 8.89
C VAL A 109 -7.96 -13.85 8.25
N HIS A 110 -8.10 -14.83 7.36
CA HIS A 110 -6.98 -15.55 6.75
C HIS A 110 -6.80 -15.28 5.25
N ASN A 111 -7.55 -14.35 4.70
CA ASN A 111 -7.48 -13.95 3.29
C ASN A 111 -6.88 -12.55 3.09
N PHE A 112 -6.24 -11.99 4.11
CA PHE A 112 -5.46 -10.76 3.96
C PHE A 112 -3.96 -11.04 3.81
N LEU A 113 -3.33 -10.33 2.88
CA LEU A 113 -1.90 -10.07 2.81
C LEU A 113 -1.69 -8.64 3.32
N TYR A 114 -0.90 -8.47 4.36
CA TYR A 114 -0.71 -7.17 4.99
C TYR A 114 0.43 -6.39 4.34
N ALA A 115 0.14 -5.17 3.89
CA ALA A 115 1.13 -4.32 3.25
C ALA A 115 1.57 -3.16 4.16
N PHE A 116 2.89 -3.03 4.32
CA PHE A 116 3.55 -1.91 4.97
C PHE A 116 4.00 -0.93 3.90
N SER A 117 3.37 0.24 3.84
CA SER A 117 3.63 1.25 2.81
C SER A 117 3.71 2.65 3.43
N PRO A 118 4.93 3.13 3.77
CA PRO A 118 5.14 4.56 3.98
C PRO A 118 4.83 5.37 2.71
N ASP A 119 4.77 6.68 2.83
CA ASP A 119 5.06 7.60 1.73
C ASP A 119 6.54 7.45 1.31
N CYS A 120 7.07 8.33 0.52
CA CYS A 120 8.43 8.24 0.02
C CYS A 120 9.47 9.01 0.87
N GLY A 121 9.23 9.21 2.16
CA GLY A 121 10.07 10.00 3.06
C GLY A 121 11.36 9.34 3.54
N PHE A 122 11.88 8.32 2.84
CA PHE A 122 13.10 7.59 3.20
C PHE A 122 14.12 7.57 2.05
N THR A 123 15.41 7.44 2.39
CA THR A 123 16.52 7.27 1.44
C THR A 123 17.48 6.14 1.84
N THR A 124 17.25 5.55 3.00
CA THR A 124 18.01 4.41 3.52
C THR A 124 17.07 3.32 4.01
N GLU A 125 17.54 2.07 4.02
CA GLU A 125 16.82 0.92 4.59
C GLU A 125 16.49 1.15 6.07
N LYS A 126 17.40 1.77 6.84
CA LYS A 126 17.16 2.12 8.25
C LYS A 126 15.98 3.08 8.43
N GLU A 127 15.87 4.09 7.57
CA GLU A 127 14.75 5.03 7.60
C GLU A 127 13.45 4.34 7.20
N PHE A 128 13.48 3.50 6.16
CA PHE A 128 12.34 2.70 5.74
C PHE A 128 11.81 1.82 6.87
N LEU A 129 12.71 1.20 7.64
CA LEU A 129 12.38 0.29 8.74
C LEU A 129 12.15 0.97 10.10
N GLU A 130 12.22 2.30 10.19
CA GLU A 130 12.06 3.01 11.47
C GLU A 130 10.80 2.59 12.22
N ARG A 131 9.66 2.46 11.50
CA ARG A 131 8.35 2.11 12.04
C ARG A 131 7.90 0.69 11.65
N TYR A 132 8.79 -0.12 11.12
CA TYR A 132 8.47 -1.47 10.67
C TYR A 132 8.05 -2.36 11.85
N PRO A 133 6.87 -3.02 11.76
CA PRO A 133 6.32 -3.78 12.90
C PRO A 133 7.00 -5.13 13.14
N GLY A 134 7.69 -5.67 12.14
CA GLY A 134 8.33 -6.99 12.12
C GLY A 134 7.80 -7.87 11.00
N ASP A 135 8.60 -8.85 10.58
CA ASP A 135 8.34 -9.71 9.42
C ASP A 135 7.08 -10.55 9.55
N GLU A 136 6.72 -10.94 10.76
CA GLU A 136 5.53 -11.76 11.05
C GLU A 136 4.20 -11.03 10.84
N TYR A 137 4.25 -9.70 10.66
CA TYR A 137 3.07 -8.84 10.47
C TYR A 137 2.94 -8.27 9.06
N VAL A 138 3.90 -8.54 8.17
CA VAL A 138 3.98 -7.90 6.85
C VAL A 138 4.24 -8.95 5.78
N ASP A 139 3.46 -8.92 4.71
CA ASP A 139 3.63 -9.77 3.52
C ASP A 139 4.16 -8.96 2.33
N VAL A 140 3.80 -7.67 2.27
CA VAL A 140 4.18 -6.77 1.18
C VAL A 140 4.87 -5.54 1.77
N VAL A 141 6.05 -5.21 1.25
CA VAL A 141 6.75 -3.95 1.53
C VAL A 141 6.61 -3.02 0.33
N GLY A 142 6.19 -1.80 0.57
CA GLY A 142 5.91 -0.87 -0.51
C GLY A 142 6.17 0.58 -0.14
N MET A 143 5.86 1.47 -1.07
CA MET A 143 5.83 2.91 -0.85
C MET A 143 4.73 3.55 -1.69
N ASP A 144 4.17 4.64 -1.18
CA ASP A 144 3.33 5.55 -1.93
C ASP A 144 4.23 6.70 -2.41
N ASN A 145 4.42 6.85 -3.71
CA ASN A 145 5.40 7.81 -4.23
C ASN A 145 4.81 8.67 -5.35
N TYR A 146 4.44 9.88 -4.99
CA TYR A 146 4.00 10.93 -5.91
C TYR A 146 5.04 12.05 -6.03
N TRP A 147 5.82 12.29 -4.95
CA TRP A 147 6.68 13.45 -4.80
C TRP A 147 7.89 13.42 -5.73
N ASP A 148 8.55 12.27 -5.85
CA ASP A 148 9.75 12.13 -6.66
C ASP A 148 9.48 12.19 -8.16
N PHE A 149 8.21 12.07 -8.57
CA PHE A 149 7.78 12.21 -9.97
C PHE A 149 7.32 13.62 -10.35
N ARG A 150 7.39 14.59 -9.43
CA ARG A 150 6.93 15.94 -9.73
C ARG A 150 7.87 16.64 -10.69
N PRO A 151 7.36 17.39 -11.69
CA PRO A 151 8.17 18.17 -12.62
C PRO A 151 8.95 19.29 -11.90
N ASP A 152 8.38 19.83 -10.82
CA ASP A 152 8.94 20.88 -9.99
C ASP A 152 9.53 20.32 -8.70
N GLY A 153 10.79 19.97 -8.75
CA GLY A 153 11.56 19.50 -7.60
C GLY A 153 11.45 18.01 -7.30
N GLY A 154 10.88 17.20 -8.18
CA GLY A 154 10.98 15.75 -8.14
C GLY A 154 12.37 15.28 -8.62
N ASP A 155 12.77 14.11 -8.14
CA ASP A 155 14.01 13.45 -8.57
C ASP A 155 13.73 11.95 -8.75
N THR A 156 13.59 11.52 -9.99
CA THR A 156 13.32 10.12 -10.34
C THR A 156 14.47 9.18 -9.97
N SER A 157 15.69 9.67 -9.74
CA SER A 157 16.78 8.86 -9.19
C SER A 157 16.47 8.37 -7.78
N LEU A 158 15.69 9.13 -7.00
CA LEU A 158 15.19 8.72 -5.68
C LEU A 158 14.17 7.59 -5.80
N VAL A 159 13.34 7.56 -6.84
CA VAL A 159 12.41 6.43 -7.09
C VAL A 159 13.20 5.15 -7.31
N VAL A 160 14.28 5.20 -8.12
CA VAL A 160 15.19 4.05 -8.35
C VAL A 160 15.83 3.61 -7.03
N LEU A 161 16.40 4.55 -6.27
CA LEU A 161 17.04 4.25 -4.98
C LEU A 161 16.08 3.55 -4.02
N LYS A 162 14.88 4.12 -3.83
CA LYS A 162 13.86 3.59 -2.92
C LYS A 162 13.34 2.23 -3.40
N SER A 163 13.09 2.07 -4.70
CA SER A 163 12.68 0.79 -5.29
C SER A 163 13.73 -0.30 -5.07
N ARG A 164 15.03 0.03 -5.16
CA ARG A 164 16.12 -0.90 -4.83
C ARG A 164 16.13 -1.30 -3.36
N ILE A 165 15.86 -0.38 -2.44
CA ILE A 165 15.73 -0.67 -1.00
C ILE A 165 14.60 -1.67 -0.79
N LEU A 166 13.42 -1.42 -1.37
CA LEU A 166 12.26 -2.31 -1.27
C LEU A 166 12.56 -3.69 -1.88
N THR A 167 13.13 -3.73 -3.09
CA THR A 167 13.46 -4.97 -3.79
C THR A 167 14.44 -5.83 -2.98
N LYS A 168 15.52 -5.20 -2.48
CA LYS A 168 16.52 -5.89 -1.68
C LYS A 168 15.91 -6.47 -0.41
N TYR A 169 15.20 -5.63 0.36
CA TYR A 169 14.57 -6.06 1.61
C TYR A 169 13.56 -7.19 1.37
N ALA A 170 12.71 -7.05 0.35
CA ALA A 170 11.72 -8.06 0.01
C ALA A 170 12.36 -9.43 -0.30
N LYS A 171 13.45 -9.45 -1.09
CA LYS A 171 14.18 -10.68 -1.40
C LYS A 171 14.83 -11.31 -0.18
N GLU A 172 15.48 -10.51 0.66
CA GLU A 172 16.18 -11.00 1.86
C GLU A 172 15.21 -11.54 2.93
N HIS A 173 13.95 -11.03 2.97
CA HIS A 173 12.95 -11.36 3.98
C HIS A 173 11.75 -12.15 3.42
N ASN A 174 11.81 -12.63 2.19
CA ASN A 174 10.73 -13.38 1.52
C ASN A 174 9.39 -12.62 1.55
N LYS A 175 9.41 -11.35 1.10
CA LYS A 175 8.25 -10.47 0.96
C LYS A 175 8.01 -10.12 -0.50
N LEU A 176 6.83 -9.58 -0.79
CA LEU A 176 6.56 -8.90 -2.06
C LEU A 176 6.98 -7.43 -1.94
N SER A 177 7.44 -6.86 -3.05
CA SER A 177 7.80 -5.44 -3.16
C SER A 177 6.88 -4.70 -4.12
N ALA A 178 6.52 -3.45 -3.81
CA ALA A 178 5.59 -2.70 -4.64
C ALA A 178 5.78 -1.17 -4.56
N ILE A 179 5.38 -0.48 -5.63
CA ILE A 179 4.93 0.90 -5.52
C ILE A 179 3.42 0.84 -5.30
N THR A 180 3.01 0.98 -4.05
CA THR A 180 1.64 0.74 -3.58
C THR A 180 0.66 1.83 -3.99
N GLU A 181 1.16 3.05 -4.20
CA GLU A 181 0.46 4.14 -4.86
C GLU A 181 1.43 5.03 -5.61
N THR A 182 1.02 5.51 -6.78
CA THR A 182 1.75 6.53 -7.55
C THR A 182 0.80 7.20 -8.55
N GLY A 183 1.29 8.21 -9.23
CA GLY A 183 0.55 8.87 -10.30
C GLY A 183 1.12 10.24 -10.61
N THR A 184 0.84 10.73 -11.81
CA THR A 184 1.20 12.10 -12.17
C THR A 184 0.18 13.07 -11.60
N GLN A 185 0.63 14.02 -10.79
CA GLN A 185 -0.19 15.16 -10.35
C GLN A 185 -0.28 16.27 -11.41
N THR A 186 0.38 16.08 -12.54
CA THR A 186 0.43 17.02 -13.66
C THR A 186 -0.05 16.33 -14.94
N ARG A 187 -0.28 17.11 -15.99
CA ARG A 187 -0.57 16.59 -17.33
C ARG A 187 0.71 16.24 -18.11
N ASP A 188 1.69 15.65 -17.43
CA ASP A 188 2.89 15.17 -18.10
C ASP A 188 2.53 14.06 -19.09
N SER A 189 2.87 14.30 -20.37
CA SER A 189 2.56 13.37 -21.45
C SER A 189 3.50 12.15 -21.51
N LEU A 190 4.62 12.17 -20.79
CA LEU A 190 5.65 11.12 -20.80
C LEU A 190 5.85 10.47 -19.42
N TRP A 191 4.90 10.61 -18.52
CA TRP A 191 5.00 10.09 -17.18
C TRP A 191 5.14 8.56 -17.12
N TYR A 192 4.41 7.85 -17.98
CA TYR A 192 4.49 6.38 -18.04
C TYR A 192 5.82 5.90 -18.63
N SER A 193 6.39 6.61 -19.59
CA SER A 193 7.75 6.36 -20.08
C SER A 193 8.80 6.56 -18.99
N GLN A 194 8.66 7.58 -18.15
CA GLN A 194 9.54 7.79 -16.99
C GLN A 194 9.42 6.62 -16.01
N LEU A 195 8.20 6.19 -15.68
CA LEU A 195 7.95 5.04 -14.80
C LEU A 195 8.58 3.76 -15.38
N LEU A 196 8.36 3.48 -16.66
CA LEU A 196 8.93 2.32 -17.35
C LEU A 196 10.46 2.32 -17.30
N ASN A 197 11.10 3.46 -17.57
CA ASN A 197 12.55 3.59 -17.48
C ASN A 197 13.08 3.23 -16.08
N ILE A 198 12.35 3.59 -15.01
CA ILE A 198 12.73 3.25 -13.63
C ILE A 198 12.69 1.73 -13.43
N LEU A 199 11.71 1.03 -13.99
CA LEU A 199 11.56 -0.41 -13.84
C LEU A 199 12.69 -1.19 -14.55
N TYR A 200 13.34 -0.60 -15.54
CA TYR A 200 14.48 -1.20 -16.23
C TYR A 200 15.83 -1.00 -15.52
N PHE A 201 15.90 -0.23 -14.43
CA PHE A 201 17.15 -0.09 -13.71
C PHE A 201 17.53 -1.39 -12.98
N GLU A 202 18.81 -1.76 -13.09
CA GLU A 202 19.36 -2.90 -12.37
C GLU A 202 19.04 -2.83 -10.86
N GLY A 203 18.57 -3.92 -10.28
CA GLY A 203 18.20 -4.02 -8.88
C GLY A 203 16.82 -3.45 -8.53
N VAL A 204 16.02 -3.05 -9.52
CA VAL A 204 14.61 -2.72 -9.37
C VAL A 204 13.78 -3.90 -9.85
N GLU A 205 13.12 -4.59 -8.93
CA GLU A 205 12.23 -5.72 -9.22
C GLU A 205 11.01 -5.59 -8.31
N LEU A 206 9.92 -5.06 -8.85
CA LEU A 206 8.68 -4.83 -8.12
C LEU A 206 7.63 -5.87 -8.58
N ASN A 207 6.89 -6.43 -7.63
CA ASN A 207 5.84 -7.39 -7.93
C ASN A 207 4.58 -6.72 -8.50
N TYR A 208 4.31 -5.49 -8.06
CA TYR A 208 3.25 -4.68 -8.67
C TYR A 208 3.49 -3.19 -8.46
N LEU A 209 2.78 -2.40 -9.24
CA LEU A 209 2.61 -0.96 -9.03
C LEU A 209 1.14 -0.59 -9.20
N CYS A 210 0.68 0.41 -8.45
CA CYS A 210 -0.70 0.88 -8.49
C CYS A 210 -0.73 2.38 -8.79
N THR A 211 -1.27 2.75 -9.96
CA THR A 211 -1.55 4.15 -10.25
C THR A 211 -2.89 4.54 -9.68
N TRP A 212 -2.92 5.67 -8.94
CA TRP A 212 -4.17 6.18 -8.38
C TRP A 212 -5.20 6.47 -9.47
N SER A 213 -6.43 6.07 -9.28
CA SER A 213 -7.48 6.13 -10.30
C SER A 213 -7.75 7.52 -10.87
N GLY A 214 -7.54 8.57 -10.08
CA GLY A 214 -7.66 9.97 -10.52
C GLY A 214 -6.61 10.41 -11.54
N PHE A 215 -5.53 9.64 -11.68
CA PHE A 215 -4.42 9.89 -12.62
C PHE A 215 -4.38 8.88 -13.77
N ALA A 216 -5.32 7.93 -13.81
CA ALA A 216 -5.42 6.99 -14.92
C ALA A 216 -5.76 7.72 -16.22
N PRO A 217 -5.08 7.44 -17.34
CA PRO A 217 -5.33 8.13 -18.59
C PRO A 217 -6.67 7.72 -19.18
N TYR A 218 -7.45 8.71 -19.57
CA TYR A 218 -8.70 8.52 -20.31
C TYR A 218 -8.51 8.93 -21.78
N LYS A 219 -9.45 8.58 -22.64
CA LYS A 219 -9.41 8.97 -24.06
C LYS A 219 -9.30 10.50 -24.20
N GLY A 220 -8.21 10.97 -24.82
CA GLY A 220 -7.90 12.39 -24.98
C GLY A 220 -7.05 12.97 -23.84
N HIS A 221 -6.65 12.16 -22.83
CA HIS A 221 -5.65 12.58 -21.85
C HIS A 221 -4.27 12.75 -22.54
N PRO A 222 -3.46 13.77 -22.21
CA PRO A 222 -2.14 13.97 -22.82
C PRO A 222 -1.23 12.75 -22.73
N ALA A 223 -1.27 11.99 -21.64
CA ALA A 223 -0.47 10.78 -21.44
C ALA A 223 -1.10 9.51 -22.03
N ALA A 224 -2.21 9.57 -22.77
CA ALA A 224 -2.88 8.37 -23.26
C ALA A 224 -2.00 7.56 -24.23
N SER A 225 -1.28 8.23 -25.14
CA SER A 225 -0.37 7.55 -26.08
C SER A 225 0.81 6.90 -25.35
N ASP A 226 1.36 7.59 -24.37
CA ASP A 226 2.46 7.11 -23.51
C ASP A 226 2.03 5.90 -22.67
N PHE A 227 0.81 5.94 -22.12
CA PHE A 227 0.23 4.79 -21.41
C PHE A 227 0.07 3.56 -22.31
N TYR A 228 -0.37 3.73 -23.56
CA TYR A 228 -0.47 2.59 -24.48
C TYR A 228 0.90 1.97 -24.78
N GLN A 229 1.95 2.77 -24.94
CA GLN A 229 3.32 2.25 -25.09
C GLN A 229 3.79 1.51 -23.83
N PHE A 230 3.51 2.06 -22.66
CA PHE A 230 3.78 1.40 -21.38
C PHE A 230 3.05 0.06 -21.27
N LYS A 231 1.77 -0.01 -21.65
CA LYS A 231 0.99 -1.24 -21.61
C LYS A 231 1.54 -2.35 -22.51
N GLU A 232 2.05 -1.99 -23.69
CA GLU A 232 2.59 -2.95 -24.67
C GLU A 232 4.02 -3.45 -24.32
N ASP A 233 4.62 -2.93 -23.27
CA ASP A 233 5.97 -3.35 -22.86
C ASP A 233 5.95 -4.72 -22.18
N SER A 234 6.88 -5.60 -22.54
CA SER A 234 6.95 -6.98 -22.05
C SER A 234 7.20 -7.14 -20.55
N LEU A 235 7.66 -6.07 -19.88
CA LEU A 235 7.82 -6.03 -18.42
C LEU A 235 6.49 -5.82 -17.69
N ILE A 236 5.48 -5.30 -18.38
CA ILE A 236 4.22 -4.86 -17.80
C ILE A 236 3.13 -5.90 -18.10
N LEU A 237 2.45 -6.37 -17.06
CA LEU A 237 1.31 -7.27 -17.19
C LEU A 237 0.05 -6.60 -16.64
N PHE A 238 -0.98 -6.53 -17.46
CA PHE A 238 -2.32 -6.16 -17.04
C PHE A 238 -3.19 -7.41 -16.84
N ALA A 239 -4.36 -7.25 -16.24
CA ALA A 239 -5.22 -8.38 -15.88
C ALA A 239 -5.65 -9.26 -17.05
N ASP A 240 -5.68 -8.73 -18.28
CA ASP A 240 -5.99 -9.47 -19.51
C ASP A 240 -4.83 -10.33 -20.02
N GLU A 241 -3.62 -10.11 -19.53
CA GLU A 241 -2.38 -10.81 -19.90
C GLU A 241 -1.75 -11.55 -18.72
N ALA A 242 -2.15 -11.21 -17.51
CA ALA A 242 -1.62 -11.79 -16.28
C ALA A 242 -2.06 -13.27 -16.15
N PRO A 243 -1.21 -14.14 -15.56
CA PRO A 243 -1.65 -15.48 -15.19
C PRO A 243 -2.76 -15.41 -14.15
N ASP A 244 -3.54 -16.51 -14.06
CA ASP A 244 -4.52 -16.61 -12.97
C ASP A 244 -3.79 -16.80 -11.64
N PHE A 245 -3.68 -15.71 -10.87
CA PHE A 245 -3.01 -15.71 -9.55
C PHE A 245 -3.79 -16.47 -8.47
N TYR A 246 -5.00 -16.91 -8.75
CA TYR A 246 -5.87 -17.60 -7.80
C TYR A 246 -5.87 -19.12 -8.00
N VAL A 247 -5.24 -19.60 -9.06
CA VAL A 247 -5.04 -21.04 -9.29
C VAL A 247 -3.65 -21.43 -8.80
N LEU A 248 -3.61 -22.26 -7.76
CA LEU A 248 -2.36 -22.88 -7.31
C LEU A 248 -1.84 -23.79 -8.44
N THR A 249 -0.77 -23.38 -9.10
CA THR A 249 -0.01 -24.31 -9.97
C THR A 249 0.62 -25.36 -9.06
N LYS A 250 0.21 -26.64 -9.25
CA LYS A 250 0.77 -27.78 -8.55
C LYS A 250 2.21 -28.03 -8.98
#